data_796040a58ef4a9cdb4568caf04d2fc8c
#
_entry.id   796040a58ef4a9cdb4568caf04d2fc8c
#
_cell.length_a   1.000
_cell.length_b   1.000
_cell.length_c   1.000
_cell.angle_alpha   90.00
_cell.angle_beta   90.00
_cell.angle_gamma   90.00
#
_symmetry.space_group_name_H-M   'P 1'
#
loop_
_entity.id
_entity.type
_entity.pdbx_description
1 polymer ?
#
loop_
_entity_poly.entity_id
_entity_poly.type
_entity_poly.pdbx_seq_one_letter_code
_entity_poly.pdbx_strand_id
1 'polypeptide(L)'
;MTGEQVYVSHAPGDLTLVQDLFSTVKNFPIGVHIALEELESVHARTRLEGRVANSDVVVAVLTEDMAETTWIDQEIGYAVAKGIPVVPLCEEGVSHRGYVSDVESVTLDRSNLTVTIFNLLSRLRSELAPLGALSVPNWYIRFPCTVPDCGHPVTLALEERQAKLWQRYTHGKHLTASCEACGSTYCFDPATIGFRGRKE
;
A
#
# COMPACT_ATOMS: atom_id res chain seq x y z
N MET A 1 -18.54 5.96 -10.50
CA MET A 1 -17.57 6.71 -9.70
C MET A 1 -16.27 5.97 -9.86
N THR A 2 -15.30 6.56 -10.55
CA THR A 2 -13.93 6.06 -10.61
C THR A 2 -13.35 6.29 -9.21
N GLY A 3 -13.00 5.21 -8.50
CA GLY A 3 -12.28 5.32 -7.22
C GLY A 3 -10.89 5.93 -7.46
N GLU A 4 -10.21 6.30 -6.37
CA GLU A 4 -8.85 6.80 -6.41
C GLU A 4 -7.92 5.81 -7.12
N GLN A 5 -6.97 6.35 -7.87
CA GLN A 5 -6.04 5.59 -8.68
C GLN A 5 -4.64 5.65 -8.07
N VAL A 6 -4.06 4.50 -7.79
CA VAL A 6 -2.67 4.37 -7.32
C VAL A 6 -1.81 3.80 -8.45
N TYR A 7 -0.78 4.53 -8.83
CA TYR A 7 0.25 4.02 -9.72
C TYR A 7 1.40 3.45 -8.90
N VAL A 8 1.86 2.25 -9.24
CA VAL A 8 3.00 1.60 -8.55
C VAL A 8 4.19 1.54 -9.49
N SER A 9 5.19 2.34 -9.20
CA SER A 9 6.49 2.36 -9.88
C SER A 9 7.43 1.37 -9.20
N HIS A 10 8.00 0.44 -9.94
CA HIS A 10 8.88 -0.61 -9.40
C HIS A 10 9.92 -1.07 -10.43
N ALA A 11 11.01 -1.70 -9.97
CA ALA A 11 11.95 -2.37 -10.85
C ALA A 11 11.33 -3.66 -11.43
N PRO A 12 11.76 -4.11 -12.61
CA PRO A 12 11.28 -5.36 -13.21
C PRO A 12 11.40 -6.57 -12.30
N GLY A 13 12.50 -6.67 -11.56
CA GLY A 13 12.74 -7.75 -10.60
C GLY A 13 11.75 -7.78 -9.43
N ASP A 14 11.12 -6.65 -9.13
CA ASP A 14 10.17 -6.52 -8.02
C ASP A 14 8.71 -6.83 -8.40
N LEU A 15 8.43 -7.17 -9.65
CA LEU A 15 7.04 -7.38 -10.11
C LEU A 15 6.28 -8.39 -9.26
N THR A 16 6.88 -9.54 -8.97
CA THR A 16 6.26 -10.59 -8.15
C THR A 16 6.00 -10.11 -6.72
N LEU A 17 6.97 -9.42 -6.12
CA LEU A 17 6.84 -8.81 -4.79
C LEU A 17 5.66 -7.83 -4.74
N VAL A 18 5.55 -6.96 -5.74
CA VAL A 18 4.46 -5.97 -5.83
C VAL A 18 3.12 -6.66 -6.03
N GLN A 19 3.05 -7.67 -6.89
CA GLN A 19 1.83 -8.46 -7.09
C GLN A 19 1.40 -9.16 -5.80
N ASP A 20 2.31 -9.79 -5.07
CA ASP A 20 2.04 -10.45 -3.80
C ASP A 20 1.56 -9.46 -2.75
N LEU A 21 2.23 -8.31 -2.63
CA LEU A 21 1.85 -7.25 -1.71
C LEU A 21 0.42 -6.77 -1.95
N PHE A 22 0.08 -6.41 -3.18
CA PHE A 22 -1.24 -5.88 -3.50
C PHE A 22 -2.33 -6.96 -3.63
N SER A 23 -1.97 -8.23 -3.84
CA SER A 23 -2.94 -9.35 -3.86
C SER A 23 -3.60 -9.61 -2.51
N THR A 24 -2.98 -9.17 -1.41
CA THR A 24 -3.57 -9.27 -0.07
C THR A 24 -4.79 -8.35 0.11
N VAL A 25 -4.93 -7.33 -0.75
CA VAL A 25 -6.04 -6.37 -0.72
C VAL A 25 -7.13 -6.80 -1.70
N LYS A 26 -8.32 -7.07 -1.18
CA LYS A 26 -9.50 -7.42 -1.99
C LYS A 26 -10.63 -6.41 -1.75
N ASN A 27 -11.36 -6.10 -2.82
CA ASN A 27 -12.49 -5.16 -2.78
C ASN A 27 -12.16 -3.78 -2.18
N PHE A 28 -10.90 -3.38 -2.29
CA PHE A 28 -10.49 -2.05 -1.85
C PHE A 28 -10.98 -1.00 -2.86
N PRO A 29 -11.48 0.17 -2.41
CA PRO A 29 -12.04 1.18 -3.32
C PRO A 29 -10.98 1.92 -4.14
N ILE A 30 -9.73 1.51 -4.06
CA ILE A 30 -8.60 2.10 -4.80
C ILE A 30 -8.28 1.22 -6.00
N GLY A 31 -8.22 1.84 -7.19
CA GLY A 31 -7.68 1.20 -8.39
C GLY A 31 -6.16 1.19 -8.33
N VAL A 32 -5.54 0.02 -8.36
CA VAL A 32 -4.07 -0.11 -8.37
C VAL A 32 -3.59 -0.43 -9.77
N HIS A 33 -2.77 0.44 -10.33
CA HIS A 33 -2.09 0.23 -11.61
C HIS A 33 -0.62 -0.13 -11.36
N ILE A 34 -0.29 -1.39 -11.59
CA ILE A 34 1.09 -1.86 -11.54
C ILE A 34 1.69 -1.67 -12.93
N ALA A 35 2.86 -1.04 -13.01
CA ALA A 35 3.61 -0.93 -14.26
C ALA A 35 4.10 -2.33 -14.65
N LEU A 36 3.43 -2.94 -15.61
CA LEU A 36 3.92 -4.16 -16.25
C LEU A 36 5.01 -3.78 -17.27
N GLU A 37 6.04 -4.59 -17.38
CA GLU A 37 7.18 -4.42 -18.28
C GLU A 37 6.73 -4.31 -19.74
N GLU A 38 6.46 -3.14 -20.23
CA GLU A 38 6.22 -2.88 -21.66
C GLU A 38 7.14 -1.76 -22.18
N LEU A 39 8.37 -1.62 -21.64
CA LEU A 39 9.24 -0.47 -21.90
C LEU A 39 10.05 -0.53 -23.17
N GLU A 40 9.90 -1.57 -24.00
CA GLU A 40 10.65 -1.70 -25.26
C GLU A 40 10.12 -0.82 -26.40
N SER A 41 9.01 -0.10 -26.24
CA SER A 41 8.46 0.75 -27.29
C SER A 41 8.18 2.18 -26.87
N VAL A 42 8.35 3.15 -27.80
CA VAL A 42 7.99 4.56 -27.63
C VAL A 42 6.52 4.72 -27.21
N HIS A 43 5.63 3.85 -27.65
CA HIS A 43 4.20 3.86 -27.29
C HIS A 43 3.96 3.41 -25.84
N ALA A 44 4.85 2.61 -25.28
CA ALA A 44 4.76 2.21 -23.87
C ALA A 44 5.05 3.41 -22.95
N ARG A 45 6.07 4.22 -23.28
CA ARG A 45 6.42 5.42 -22.53
C ARG A 45 5.25 6.42 -22.47
N THR A 46 4.61 6.71 -23.58
CA THR A 46 3.45 7.62 -23.63
C THR A 46 2.28 7.09 -22.80
N ARG A 47 2.08 5.77 -22.76
CA ARG A 47 1.05 5.14 -21.92
C ARG A 47 1.40 5.23 -20.44
N LEU A 48 2.68 5.10 -20.06
CA LEU A 48 3.15 5.25 -18.68
C LEU A 48 2.97 6.68 -18.18
N GLU A 49 3.38 7.67 -18.97
CA GLU A 49 3.14 9.08 -18.66
C GLU A 49 1.65 9.36 -18.44
N GLY A 50 0.78 8.82 -19.29
CA GLY A 50 -0.67 8.94 -19.13
C GLY A 50 -1.19 8.25 -17.87
N ARG A 51 -0.65 7.10 -17.49
CA ARG A 51 -1.04 6.39 -16.25
C ARG A 51 -0.62 7.17 -15.01
N VAL A 52 0.63 7.65 -14.95
CA VAL A 52 1.11 8.50 -13.86
C VAL A 52 0.27 9.78 -13.78
N ALA A 53 0.05 10.46 -14.90
CA ALA A 53 -0.71 11.71 -14.94
C ALA A 53 -2.18 11.57 -14.51
N ASN A 54 -2.77 10.38 -14.64
CA ASN A 54 -4.14 10.08 -14.24
C ASN A 54 -4.23 9.41 -12.86
N SER A 55 -3.13 9.32 -12.14
CA SER A 55 -3.10 8.75 -10.79
C SER A 55 -3.25 9.84 -9.74
N ASP A 56 -3.88 9.50 -8.63
CA ASP A 56 -4.04 10.38 -7.47
C ASP A 56 -2.83 10.31 -6.53
N VAL A 57 -2.07 9.21 -6.61
CA VAL A 57 -0.83 9.00 -5.86
C VAL A 57 0.07 8.00 -6.58
N VAL A 58 1.37 8.16 -6.42
CA VAL A 58 2.40 7.22 -6.89
C VAL A 58 3.04 6.52 -5.70
N VAL A 59 3.09 5.21 -5.71
CA VAL A 59 3.91 4.41 -4.80
C VAL A 59 5.21 4.08 -5.52
N ALA A 60 6.34 4.54 -5.00
CA ALA A 60 7.65 4.22 -5.53
C ALA A 60 8.30 3.10 -4.71
N VAL A 61 8.43 1.92 -5.30
CA VAL A 61 9.06 0.75 -4.66
C VAL A 61 10.57 0.85 -4.84
N LEU A 62 11.27 1.05 -3.73
CA LEU A 62 12.71 1.31 -3.68
C LEU A 62 13.42 0.14 -3.00
N THR A 63 14.01 -0.72 -3.82
CA THR A 63 14.75 -1.92 -3.43
C THR A 63 16.17 -1.88 -3.95
N GLU A 64 16.98 -2.87 -3.65
CA GLU A 64 18.31 -3.01 -4.25
C GLU A 64 18.26 -3.16 -5.77
N ASP A 65 17.20 -3.80 -6.31
CA ASP A 65 17.00 -4.00 -7.75
C ASP A 65 16.80 -2.70 -8.54
N MET A 66 16.41 -1.62 -7.86
CA MET A 66 16.26 -0.30 -8.45
C MET A 66 17.59 0.30 -8.94
N ALA A 67 18.73 -0.17 -8.45
CA ALA A 67 20.06 0.35 -8.84
C ALA A 67 20.34 0.22 -10.36
N GLU A 68 19.71 -0.76 -11.02
CA GLU A 68 19.84 -1.02 -12.44
C GLU A 68 18.82 -0.28 -13.31
N THR A 69 17.90 0.47 -12.69
CA THR A 69 16.79 1.13 -13.39
C THR A 69 16.81 2.64 -13.20
N THR A 70 16.78 3.39 -14.30
CA THR A 70 16.73 4.86 -14.28
C THR A 70 15.31 5.41 -14.39
N TRP A 71 14.34 4.59 -14.79
CA TRP A 71 12.99 5.10 -15.05
C TRP A 71 12.17 5.39 -13.79
N ILE A 72 12.42 4.69 -12.67
CA ILE A 72 11.75 4.97 -11.40
C ILE A 72 12.00 6.44 -11.01
N ASP A 73 13.25 6.90 -11.11
CA ASP A 73 13.61 8.30 -10.85
C ASP A 73 12.89 9.27 -11.82
N GLN A 74 12.70 8.85 -13.10
CA GLN A 74 11.96 9.64 -14.09
C GLN A 74 10.47 9.71 -13.76
N GLU A 75 9.86 8.61 -13.36
CA GLU A 75 8.44 8.55 -12.97
C GLU A 75 8.19 9.37 -11.70
N ILE A 76 9.07 9.27 -10.69
CA ILE A 76 9.04 10.10 -9.49
C ILE A 76 9.15 11.58 -9.88
N GLY A 77 10.13 11.94 -10.71
CA GLY A 77 10.32 13.32 -11.16
C GLY A 77 9.10 13.85 -11.93
N TYR A 78 8.49 13.02 -12.76
CA TYR A 78 7.28 13.37 -13.50
C TYR A 78 6.08 13.56 -12.56
N ALA A 79 5.88 12.67 -11.60
CA ALA A 79 4.82 12.78 -10.60
C ALA A 79 4.95 14.07 -9.79
N VAL A 80 6.16 14.37 -9.28
CA VAL A 80 6.45 15.60 -8.55
C VAL A 80 6.19 16.84 -9.40
N ALA A 81 6.62 16.85 -10.67
CA ALA A 81 6.37 17.96 -11.60
C ALA A 81 4.87 18.18 -11.89
N LYS A 82 4.05 17.12 -11.76
CA LYS A 82 2.58 17.17 -11.89
C LYS A 82 1.86 17.48 -10.58
N GLY A 83 2.56 17.61 -9.47
CA GLY A 83 1.97 17.80 -8.14
C GLY A 83 1.26 16.55 -7.60
N ILE A 84 1.61 15.37 -8.12
CA ILE A 84 1.06 14.10 -7.66
C ILE A 84 1.90 13.64 -6.47
N PRO A 85 1.27 13.32 -5.31
CA PRO A 85 1.99 12.82 -4.14
C PRO A 85 2.75 11.53 -4.45
N VAL A 86 3.97 11.41 -3.93
CA VAL A 86 4.77 10.18 -4.03
C VAL A 86 4.96 9.59 -2.65
N VAL A 87 4.61 8.33 -2.51
CA VAL A 87 4.81 7.54 -1.29
C VAL A 87 5.95 6.54 -1.52
N PRO A 88 7.13 6.76 -0.94
CA PRO A 88 8.21 5.80 -1.03
C PRO A 88 7.90 4.56 -0.19
N LEU A 89 8.06 3.39 -0.79
CA LEU A 89 8.02 2.08 -0.14
C LEU A 89 9.43 1.50 -0.21
N CYS A 90 10.17 1.59 0.89
CA CYS A 90 11.60 1.33 0.92
C CYS A 90 11.97 0.06 1.64
N GLU A 91 12.80 -0.75 1.03
CA GLU A 91 13.47 -1.87 1.69
C GLU A 91 14.50 -1.35 2.71
N GLU A 92 14.67 -2.09 3.81
CA GLU A 92 15.61 -1.72 4.85
C GLU A 92 17.05 -1.66 4.30
N GLY A 93 17.75 -0.58 4.59
CA GLY A 93 19.13 -0.35 4.11
C GLY A 93 19.22 0.35 2.75
N VAL A 94 18.12 0.51 2.04
CA VAL A 94 18.07 1.27 0.78
C VAL A 94 17.89 2.75 1.08
N SER A 95 18.82 3.58 0.58
CA SER A 95 18.73 5.04 0.78
C SER A 95 17.83 5.69 -0.24
N HIS A 96 17.00 6.61 0.22
CA HIS A 96 16.24 7.49 -0.64
C HIS A 96 17.16 8.47 -1.35
N ARG A 97 16.82 8.79 -2.59
CA ARG A 97 17.56 9.76 -3.39
C ARG A 97 16.63 10.66 -4.20
N GLY A 98 17.18 11.75 -4.70
CA GLY A 98 16.43 12.68 -5.54
C GLY A 98 15.24 13.32 -4.84
N TYR A 99 14.10 13.40 -5.51
CA TYR A 99 12.91 14.11 -5.03
C TYR A 99 12.22 13.49 -3.82
N VAL A 100 12.57 12.27 -3.45
CA VAL A 100 11.97 11.56 -2.30
C VAL A 100 12.92 11.45 -1.11
N SER A 101 14.10 12.10 -1.16
CA SER A 101 15.10 12.06 -0.08
C SER A 101 14.56 12.50 1.28
N ASP A 102 13.67 13.47 1.29
CA ASP A 102 13.09 14.07 2.50
C ASP A 102 11.65 13.62 2.76
N VAL A 103 11.15 12.66 1.98
CA VAL A 103 9.79 12.11 2.14
C VAL A 103 9.83 10.92 3.07
N GLU A 104 8.98 10.94 4.10
CA GLU A 104 8.80 9.81 5.00
C GLU A 104 8.35 8.56 4.22
N SER A 105 9.12 7.49 4.32
CA SER A 105 8.85 6.23 3.63
C SER A 105 8.07 5.24 4.47
N VAL A 106 7.40 4.33 3.80
CA VAL A 106 6.90 3.09 4.38
C VAL A 106 8.00 2.03 4.28
N THR A 107 8.29 1.33 5.37
CA THR A 107 9.27 0.24 5.36
C THR A 107 8.69 -0.98 4.64
N LEU A 108 9.44 -1.48 3.66
CA LEU A 108 9.17 -2.74 2.97
C LEU A 108 9.87 -3.87 3.72
N ASP A 109 9.10 -4.71 4.38
CA ASP A 109 9.59 -5.93 5.03
C ASP A 109 9.17 -7.15 4.20
N ARG A 110 10.11 -7.74 3.46
CA ARG A 110 9.86 -8.93 2.62
C ARG A 110 9.45 -10.14 3.46
N SER A 111 9.87 -10.20 4.71
CA SER A 111 9.50 -11.29 5.62
C SER A 111 8.09 -11.16 6.17
N ASN A 112 7.52 -9.94 6.11
CA ASN A 112 6.20 -9.63 6.65
C ASN A 112 5.42 -8.65 5.76
N LEU A 113 5.06 -9.09 4.56
CA LEU A 113 4.28 -8.29 3.61
C LEU A 113 2.94 -7.83 4.18
N THR A 114 2.39 -8.56 5.17
CA THR A 114 1.16 -8.16 5.84
C THR A 114 1.32 -6.84 6.60
N VAL A 115 2.39 -6.67 7.35
CA VAL A 115 2.66 -5.40 8.06
C VAL A 115 2.96 -4.30 7.05
N THR A 116 3.75 -4.61 6.03
CA THR A 116 4.07 -3.67 4.94
C THR A 116 2.79 -3.13 4.29
N ILE A 117 1.87 -4.01 3.88
CA ILE A 117 0.65 -3.56 3.18
C ILE A 117 -0.25 -2.72 4.09
N PHE A 118 -0.38 -3.06 5.38
CA PHE A 118 -1.18 -2.25 6.30
C PHE A 118 -0.58 -0.87 6.53
N ASN A 119 0.75 -0.76 6.65
CA ASN A 119 1.42 0.53 6.78
C ASN A 119 1.30 1.35 5.49
N LEU A 120 1.45 0.70 4.33
CA LEU A 120 1.26 1.35 3.04
C LEU A 120 -0.18 1.87 2.88
N LEU A 121 -1.19 1.05 3.21
CA LEU A 121 -2.60 1.46 3.14
C LEU A 121 -2.91 2.61 4.09
N SER A 122 -2.34 2.60 5.28
CA SER A 122 -2.44 3.71 6.23
C SER A 122 -1.89 5.01 5.64
N ARG A 123 -0.73 4.93 4.98
CA ARG A 123 -0.08 6.07 4.33
C ARG A 123 -0.88 6.55 3.11
N LEU A 124 -1.26 5.65 2.22
CA LEU A 124 -2.09 5.98 1.05
C LEU A 124 -3.39 6.67 1.46
N ARG A 125 -4.01 6.20 2.53
CA ARG A 125 -5.21 6.81 3.05
C ARG A 125 -4.98 8.24 3.53
N SER A 126 -3.88 8.53 4.20
CA SER A 126 -3.56 9.88 4.64
C SER A 126 -3.33 10.85 3.48
N GLU A 127 -2.82 10.36 2.36
CA GLU A 127 -2.61 11.16 1.15
C GLU A 127 -3.91 11.37 0.37
N LEU A 128 -4.69 10.31 0.16
CA LEU A 128 -5.88 10.34 -0.70
C LEU A 128 -7.12 10.89 0.00
N ALA A 129 -7.18 10.78 1.31
CA ALA A 129 -8.37 11.14 2.07
C ALA A 129 -8.03 11.70 3.45
N PRO A 130 -7.35 12.84 3.54
CA PRO A 130 -6.90 13.41 4.81
C PRO A 130 -8.06 13.68 5.79
N LEU A 131 -9.30 13.74 5.33
CA LEU A 131 -10.49 14.00 6.15
C LEU A 131 -11.49 12.83 6.22
N GLY A 132 -11.07 11.63 5.87
CA GLY A 132 -11.84 10.45 6.25
C GLY A 132 -12.74 9.82 5.21
N ALA A 133 -12.35 9.76 3.97
CA ALA A 133 -13.14 9.12 2.91
C ALA A 133 -12.99 7.60 2.79
N LEU A 134 -12.73 6.86 3.85
CA LEU A 134 -13.11 5.44 3.88
C LEU A 134 -14.60 5.33 4.22
N SER A 135 -15.42 5.86 3.35
CA SER A 135 -16.88 5.80 3.50
C SER A 135 -17.51 4.59 2.80
N VAL A 136 -16.71 3.63 2.33
CA VAL A 136 -17.25 2.44 1.68
C VAL A 136 -17.42 1.35 2.73
N PRO A 137 -18.65 1.04 3.16
CA PRO A 137 -18.91 -0.16 3.93
C PRO A 137 -18.64 -1.38 3.05
N ASN A 138 -18.23 -2.48 3.68
CA ASN A 138 -18.07 -3.81 3.07
C ASN A 138 -16.79 -4.01 2.24
N TRP A 139 -15.64 -3.53 2.67
CA TRP A 139 -14.38 -4.02 2.15
C TRP A 139 -13.65 -4.93 3.17
N TYR A 140 -12.78 -5.76 2.67
CA TYR A 140 -12.00 -6.64 3.51
C TYR A 140 -10.58 -6.81 2.96
N ILE A 141 -9.66 -7.06 3.89
CA ILE A 141 -8.28 -7.43 3.60
C ILE A 141 -8.04 -8.84 4.09
N ARG A 142 -7.46 -9.68 3.26
CA ARG A 142 -7.07 -11.04 3.62
C ARG A 142 -5.56 -11.15 3.61
N PHE A 143 -5.01 -11.69 4.68
CA PHE A 143 -3.57 -11.84 4.85
C PHE A 143 -3.26 -13.19 5.52
N PRO A 144 -2.05 -13.76 5.32
CA PRO A 144 -1.65 -14.99 6.01
C PRO A 144 -1.41 -14.71 7.50
N CYS A 145 -1.77 -15.66 8.34
CA CYS A 145 -1.42 -15.65 9.76
C CYS A 145 0.10 -15.62 9.92
N THR A 146 0.61 -14.68 10.73
CA THR A 146 2.05 -14.48 10.96
C THR A 146 2.60 -15.32 12.12
N VAL A 147 1.79 -16.22 12.69
CA VAL A 147 2.28 -17.23 13.64
C VAL A 147 3.13 -18.25 12.88
N PRO A 148 4.35 -18.55 13.34
CA PRO A 148 5.16 -19.59 12.71
C PRO A 148 4.36 -20.89 12.49
N ASP A 149 4.54 -21.47 11.31
CA ASP A 149 3.91 -22.73 10.88
C ASP A 149 2.37 -22.70 10.75
N CYS A 150 1.72 -21.54 10.94
CA CYS A 150 0.26 -21.44 10.79
C CYS A 150 -0.17 -21.08 9.37
N GLY A 151 0.26 -19.93 8.84
CA GLY A 151 -0.03 -19.48 7.48
C GLY A 151 -1.52 -19.42 7.08
N HIS A 152 -2.45 -19.72 8.01
CA HIS A 152 -3.89 -19.73 7.72
C HIS A 152 -4.39 -18.33 7.35
N PRO A 153 -5.29 -18.18 6.35
CA PRO A 153 -5.79 -16.87 5.96
C PRO A 153 -6.61 -16.22 7.08
N VAL A 154 -6.26 -14.98 7.39
CA VAL A 154 -6.98 -14.10 8.33
C VAL A 154 -7.68 -13.03 7.53
N THR A 155 -8.93 -12.70 7.88
CA THR A 155 -9.70 -11.66 7.21
C THR A 155 -10.03 -10.52 8.18
N LEU A 156 -9.55 -9.32 7.87
CA LEU A 156 -10.04 -8.09 8.48
C LEU A 156 -11.18 -7.56 7.63
N ALA A 157 -12.40 -7.59 8.15
CA ALA A 157 -13.57 -7.03 7.49
C ALA A 157 -13.90 -5.67 8.10
N LEU A 158 -14.22 -4.68 7.25
CA LEU A 158 -14.75 -3.39 7.64
C LEU A 158 -16.19 -3.27 7.15
N GLU A 159 -17.10 -3.57 8.05
CA GLU A 159 -18.55 -3.50 7.82
C GLU A 159 -19.17 -2.25 8.47
N GLU A 160 -18.40 -1.57 9.31
CA GLU A 160 -18.87 -0.44 10.07
C GLU A 160 -18.74 0.88 9.31
N ARG A 161 -19.74 1.74 9.45
CA ARG A 161 -19.67 3.11 8.91
C ARG A 161 -18.56 3.90 9.59
N GLN A 162 -17.97 4.84 8.86
CA GLN A 162 -16.88 5.70 9.31
C GLN A 162 -17.13 6.34 10.69
N ALA A 163 -18.35 6.80 10.95
CA ALA A 163 -18.70 7.40 12.26
C ALA A 163 -18.46 6.42 13.42
N LYS A 164 -18.74 5.12 13.23
CA LYS A 164 -18.47 4.08 14.24
C LYS A 164 -16.98 3.79 14.36
N LEU A 165 -16.24 3.77 13.26
CA LEU A 165 -14.78 3.61 13.29
C LEU A 165 -14.13 4.76 14.04
N TRP A 166 -14.57 5.99 13.80
CA TRP A 166 -14.11 7.16 14.53
C TRP A 166 -14.47 7.10 16.02
N GLN A 167 -15.67 6.66 16.36
CA GLN A 167 -16.08 6.45 17.76
C GLN A 167 -15.20 5.39 18.45
N ARG A 168 -14.86 4.28 17.76
CA ARG A 168 -13.91 3.28 18.29
C ARG A 168 -12.55 3.91 18.55
N TYR A 169 -12.04 4.68 17.60
CA TYR A 169 -10.77 5.38 17.72
C TYR A 169 -10.73 6.30 18.95
N THR A 170 -11.74 7.16 19.11
CA THR A 170 -11.83 8.11 20.23
C THR A 170 -11.95 7.42 21.59
N HIS A 171 -12.48 6.20 21.63
CA HIS A 171 -12.57 5.37 22.84
C HIS A 171 -11.38 4.42 23.03
N GLY A 172 -10.32 4.54 22.25
CA GLY A 172 -9.13 3.69 22.32
C GLY A 172 -9.39 2.22 22.00
N LYS A 173 -10.47 1.90 21.27
CA LYS A 173 -10.80 0.54 20.85
C LYS A 173 -10.12 0.23 19.52
N HIS A 174 -9.70 -1.01 19.34
CA HIS A 174 -9.11 -1.47 18.09
C HIS A 174 -10.14 -2.21 17.22
N LEU A 175 -9.84 -2.24 15.91
CA LEU A 175 -10.39 -3.27 15.02
C LEU A 175 -9.62 -4.55 15.25
N THR A 176 -10.28 -5.69 15.15
CA THR A 176 -9.66 -6.99 15.38
C THR A 176 -10.01 -7.96 14.27
N ALA A 177 -9.03 -8.81 13.93
CA ALA A 177 -9.23 -9.98 13.08
C ALA A 177 -8.58 -11.18 13.75
N SER A 178 -9.26 -12.31 13.82
CA SER A 178 -8.75 -13.51 14.47
C SER A 178 -8.46 -14.61 13.47
N CYS A 179 -7.37 -15.34 13.71
CA CYS A 179 -7.06 -16.54 12.96
C CYS A 179 -7.89 -17.71 13.47
N GLU A 180 -8.68 -18.33 12.59
CA GLU A 180 -9.54 -19.44 12.97
C GLU A 180 -8.73 -20.73 13.31
N ALA A 181 -7.51 -20.85 12.79
CA ALA A 181 -6.69 -22.03 13.01
C ALA A 181 -5.92 -22.00 14.35
N CYS A 182 -5.34 -20.85 14.75
CA CYS A 182 -4.50 -20.77 15.95
C CYS A 182 -5.07 -19.82 17.01
N GLY A 183 -6.17 -19.14 16.76
CA GLY A 183 -6.81 -18.22 17.71
C GLY A 183 -6.14 -16.86 17.88
N SER A 184 -4.96 -16.64 17.29
CA SER A 184 -4.25 -15.35 17.39
C SER A 184 -5.08 -14.20 16.87
N THR A 185 -5.10 -13.10 17.61
CA THR A 185 -5.89 -11.91 17.30
C THR A 185 -4.99 -10.75 16.87
N TYR A 186 -5.27 -10.20 15.72
CA TYR A 186 -4.59 -9.05 15.12
C TYR A 186 -5.37 -7.77 15.42
N CYS A 187 -4.67 -6.76 15.91
CA CYS A 187 -5.26 -5.48 16.30
C CYS A 187 -4.86 -4.38 15.30
N PHE A 188 -5.84 -3.59 14.87
CA PHE A 188 -5.64 -2.51 13.92
C PHE A 188 -6.24 -1.21 14.45
N ASP A 189 -5.65 -0.10 14.05
CA ASP A 189 -6.15 1.23 14.34
C ASP A 189 -7.43 1.51 13.55
N PRO A 190 -8.54 1.91 14.18
CA PRO A 190 -9.80 2.15 13.47
C PRO A 190 -9.76 3.37 12.53
N ALA A 191 -8.90 4.35 12.81
CA ALA A 191 -8.82 5.56 12.01
C ALA A 191 -7.95 5.37 10.76
N THR A 192 -6.84 4.63 10.90
CA THR A 192 -5.83 4.49 9.84
C THR A 192 -5.75 3.09 9.25
N ILE A 193 -6.34 2.09 9.93
CA ILE A 193 -6.24 0.65 9.64
C ILE A 193 -4.80 0.12 9.80
N GLY A 194 -3.91 0.96 10.29
CA GLY A 194 -2.53 0.57 10.59
C GLY A 194 -2.49 -0.62 11.57
N PHE A 195 -1.60 -1.56 11.33
CA PHE A 195 -1.38 -2.68 12.23
C PHE A 195 -0.80 -2.18 13.56
N ARG A 196 -1.41 -2.59 14.69
CA ARG A 196 -0.99 -2.20 16.04
C ARG A 196 -0.31 -3.31 16.81
N GLY A 197 -0.56 -4.54 16.46
CA GLY A 197 0.04 -5.71 17.12
C GLY A 197 -0.81 -6.97 17.04
N ARG A 198 -0.22 -8.06 17.50
CA ARG A 198 -0.87 -9.37 17.63
C ARG A 198 -0.97 -9.74 19.11
N LYS A 199 -2.10 -10.33 19.50
CA LYS A 199 -2.31 -10.97 20.80
C LYS A 199 -2.46 -12.47 20.58
N GLU A 200 -1.82 -13.23 21.42
CA GLU A 200 -1.96 -14.68 21.49
C GLU A 200 -3.16 -15.05 22.34
#